data_98bb51e3666d78cdb9bc92a822c30654
#
_entry.id   98bb51e3666d78cdb9bc92a822c30654
#
_cell.length_a   1.000
_cell.length_b   1.000
_cell.length_c   1.000
_cell.angle_alpha   90.00
_cell.angle_beta   90.00
_cell.angle_gamma   90.00
#
_symmetry.space_group_name_H-M   'P 1'
#
loop_
_entity.id
_entity.type
_entity.pdbx_description
1 polymer ?
#
loop_
_entity_poly.entity_id
_entity_poly.type
_entity_poly.pdbx_seq_one_letter_code
_entity_poly.pdbx_strand_id
1 'polypeptide(L)'
;AIIINLFVSASVISSNILTYHFIVVPLMLILVMYKYYKNTLTNFLAIFVRIVLILAVISLLFWCFGSVLNIIKPTNYVVSSWSGGQVTTSYYNLYFETQNALFLGYKMIRNSGIFAEAPMWSLLLSVALIFQELLLKHSTRIFVLLMLTILTTASTTGFFIAGLLLIYKVINQKRSCLF
;
A
#
# COMPACT_ATOMS: atom_id res chain seq x y z
N ALA A 1 -8.55 19.84 8.45
CA ALA A 1 -9.48 18.71 8.56
C ALA A 1 -9.15 17.80 9.76
N ILE A 2 -7.89 17.38 9.97
CA ILE A 2 -7.46 16.50 11.08
C ILE A 2 -7.66 17.19 12.45
N ILE A 3 -7.30 18.46 12.58
CA ILE A 3 -7.46 19.24 13.81
C ILE A 3 -8.94 19.44 14.15
N ILE A 4 -9.78 19.69 13.15
CA ILE A 4 -11.23 19.87 13.32
C ILE A 4 -11.89 18.54 13.78
N ASN A 5 -11.48 17.39 13.20
CA ASN A 5 -11.96 16.08 13.66
C ASN A 5 -11.51 15.76 15.10
N LEU A 6 -10.32 16.18 15.52
CA LEU A 6 -9.86 16.04 16.89
C LEU A 6 -10.77 16.79 17.90
N PHE A 7 -11.27 17.97 17.54
CA PHE A 7 -12.15 18.76 18.41
C PHE A 7 -13.62 18.30 18.39
N VAL A 8 -14.11 17.83 17.25
CA VAL A 8 -15.52 17.38 17.10
C VAL A 8 -15.73 15.97 17.69
N SER A 9 -14.71 15.12 17.72
CA SER A 9 -14.78 13.75 18.24
C SER A 9 -14.21 13.59 19.63
N ALA A 10 -14.06 14.67 20.41
CA ALA A 10 -13.43 14.64 21.75
C ALA A 10 -14.05 13.65 22.75
N SER A 11 -15.26 13.19 22.52
CA SER A 11 -15.93 12.19 23.38
C SER A 11 -15.65 10.72 23.01
N VAL A 12 -14.95 10.44 21.87
CA VAL A 12 -14.72 9.06 21.38
C VAL A 12 -13.30 8.87 20.85
N ILE A 13 -12.35 9.73 21.20
CA ILE A 13 -10.96 9.54 20.81
C ILE A 13 -10.38 8.41 21.66
N SER A 14 -10.24 7.21 21.08
CA SER A 14 -9.52 6.14 21.74
C SER A 14 -8.09 6.59 22.04
N SER A 15 -7.54 6.20 23.18
CA SER A 15 -6.13 6.48 23.54
C SER A 15 -5.14 6.12 22.44
N ASN A 16 -5.49 5.15 21.58
CA ASN A 16 -4.70 4.70 20.42
C ASN A 16 -4.54 5.76 19.33
N ILE A 17 -5.58 6.56 19.06
CA ILE A 17 -5.52 7.62 18.04
C ILE A 17 -4.60 8.75 18.51
N LEU A 18 -4.70 9.15 19.77
CA LEU A 18 -3.81 10.16 20.36
C LEU A 18 -2.37 9.68 20.35
N THR A 19 -2.10 8.46 20.79
CA THR A 19 -0.76 7.85 20.78
C THR A 19 -0.19 7.84 19.36
N TYR A 20 -0.98 7.44 18.36
CA TYR A 20 -0.52 7.39 16.98
C TYR A 20 -0.11 8.79 16.46
N HIS A 21 -0.96 9.80 16.62
CA HIS A 21 -0.71 11.13 16.04
C HIS A 21 0.37 11.92 16.81
N PHE A 22 0.40 11.84 18.15
CA PHE A 22 1.30 12.65 18.95
C PHE A 22 2.63 11.98 19.29
N ILE A 23 2.74 10.68 19.13
CA ILE A 23 3.98 9.95 19.41
C ILE A 23 4.55 9.31 18.14
N VAL A 24 3.79 8.47 17.45
CA VAL A 24 4.32 7.68 16.33
C VAL A 24 4.68 8.56 15.13
N VAL A 25 3.81 9.51 14.76
CA VAL A 25 4.07 10.39 13.60
C VAL A 25 5.29 11.31 13.86
N PRO A 26 5.42 12.01 15.00
CA PRO A 26 6.63 12.78 15.29
C PRO A 26 7.90 11.94 15.35
N LEU A 27 7.86 10.75 15.96
CA LEU A 27 9.01 9.85 15.98
C LEU A 27 9.45 9.42 14.58
N MET A 28 8.50 9.13 13.68
CA MET A 28 8.80 8.81 12.29
C MET A 28 9.42 10.00 11.55
N LEU A 29 8.92 11.22 11.78
CA LEU A 29 9.50 12.43 11.20
C LEU A 29 10.93 12.67 11.71
N ILE A 30 11.17 12.52 13.01
CA ILE A 30 12.51 12.63 13.61
C ILE A 30 13.45 11.58 13.01
N LEU A 31 13.00 10.35 12.85
CA LEU A 31 13.79 9.28 12.22
C LEU A 31 14.18 9.62 10.78
N VAL A 32 13.23 10.11 9.99
CA VAL A 32 13.48 10.52 8.60
C VAL A 32 14.48 11.68 8.55
N MET A 33 14.31 12.72 9.41
CA MET A 33 15.24 13.84 9.50
C MET A 33 16.63 13.40 9.92
N TYR A 34 16.73 12.51 10.91
CA TYR A 34 18.01 11.94 11.34
C TYR A 34 18.71 11.18 10.20
N LYS A 35 17.97 10.35 9.45
CA LYS A 35 18.51 9.62 8.29
C LYS A 35 18.95 10.55 7.17
N TYR A 36 18.21 11.63 6.95
CA TYR A 36 18.59 12.68 6.01
C TYR A 36 19.89 13.36 6.44
N TYR A 37 19.99 13.80 7.68
CA TYR A 37 21.19 14.44 8.24
C TYR A 37 22.44 13.56 8.15
N LYS A 38 22.31 12.25 8.38
CA LYS A 38 23.39 11.28 8.28
C LYS A 38 23.70 10.82 6.83
N ASN A 39 23.06 11.39 5.82
CA ASN A 39 23.17 10.96 4.40
C ASN A 39 22.86 9.46 4.18
N THR A 40 22.05 8.87 5.02
CA THR A 40 21.65 7.44 4.92
C THR A 40 20.19 7.28 4.51
N LEU A 41 19.53 8.36 4.09
CA LEU A 41 18.12 8.35 3.70
C LEU A 41 17.87 7.42 2.51
N THR A 42 18.73 7.44 1.50
CA THR A 42 18.60 6.58 0.32
C THR A 42 18.62 5.10 0.67
N ASN A 43 19.50 4.70 1.61
CA ASN A 43 19.54 3.31 2.09
C ASN A 43 18.27 2.95 2.87
N PHE A 44 17.77 3.88 3.70
CA PHE A 44 16.51 3.68 4.42
C PHE A 44 15.32 3.50 3.47
N LEU A 45 15.21 4.36 2.45
CA LEU A 45 14.15 4.25 1.42
C LEU A 45 14.29 2.96 0.61
N ALA A 46 15.51 2.53 0.28
CA ALA A 46 15.74 1.28 -0.42
C ALA A 46 15.29 0.07 0.40
N ILE A 47 15.55 0.05 1.72
CA ILE A 47 15.06 -0.99 2.63
C ILE A 47 13.53 -0.98 2.66
N PHE A 48 12.91 0.18 2.79
CA PHE A 48 11.45 0.31 2.77
C PHE A 48 10.85 -0.28 1.49
N VAL A 49 11.38 0.11 0.31
CA VAL A 49 10.91 -0.42 -0.98
C VAL A 49 11.09 -1.93 -1.06
N ARG A 50 12.19 -2.49 -0.56
CA ARG A 50 12.42 -3.96 -0.54
C ARG A 50 11.40 -4.68 0.33
N ILE A 51 11.07 -4.15 1.52
CA ILE A 51 10.04 -4.72 2.39
C ILE A 51 8.68 -4.72 1.69
N VAL A 52 8.30 -3.58 1.10
CA VAL A 52 7.03 -3.47 0.36
C VAL A 52 7.01 -4.41 -0.84
N LEU A 53 8.12 -4.61 -1.53
CA LEU A 53 8.26 -5.56 -2.63
C LEU A 53 8.02 -7.00 -2.18
N ILE A 54 8.61 -7.42 -1.07
CA ILE A 54 8.41 -8.78 -0.52
C ILE A 54 6.92 -8.97 -0.21
N LEU A 55 6.30 -7.99 0.46
CA LEU A 55 4.87 -8.04 0.76
C LEU A 55 4.00 -8.04 -0.52
N ALA A 56 4.41 -7.30 -1.57
CA ALA A 56 3.73 -7.28 -2.85
C ALA A 56 3.75 -8.65 -3.54
N VAL A 57 4.90 -9.32 -3.55
CA VAL A 57 5.02 -10.68 -4.09
C VAL A 57 4.14 -11.65 -3.33
N ILE A 58 4.20 -11.63 -2.00
CA ILE A 58 3.37 -12.48 -1.14
C ILE A 58 1.89 -12.24 -1.41
N SER A 59 1.47 -10.96 -1.46
CA SER A 59 0.07 -10.61 -1.69
C SER A 59 -0.42 -11.02 -3.08
N LEU A 60 0.40 -10.89 -4.11
CA LEU A 60 0.06 -11.33 -5.47
C LEU A 60 -0.08 -12.85 -5.55
N LEU A 61 0.81 -13.61 -4.88
CA LEU A 61 0.73 -15.07 -4.86
C LEU A 61 -0.57 -15.54 -4.20
N PHE A 62 -0.90 -15.04 -3.01
CA PHE A 62 -2.14 -15.43 -2.34
C PHE A 62 -3.39 -14.91 -3.05
N TRP A 63 -3.35 -13.70 -3.60
CA TRP A 63 -4.44 -13.17 -4.39
C TRP A 63 -4.71 -14.02 -5.64
N CYS A 64 -3.68 -14.36 -6.39
CA CYS A 64 -3.79 -15.16 -7.61
C CYS A 64 -4.22 -16.61 -7.29
N PHE A 65 -3.43 -17.32 -6.47
CA PHE A 65 -3.64 -18.73 -6.21
C PHE A 65 -4.70 -19.02 -5.15
N GLY A 66 -4.94 -18.11 -4.21
CA GLY A 66 -5.99 -18.23 -3.20
C GLY A 66 -7.33 -17.69 -3.72
N SER A 67 -7.41 -16.36 -3.88
CA SER A 67 -8.67 -15.66 -4.14
C SER A 67 -9.21 -15.83 -5.56
N VAL A 68 -8.32 -15.85 -6.58
CA VAL A 68 -8.76 -15.94 -7.99
C VAL A 68 -8.90 -17.38 -8.46
N LEU A 69 -7.85 -18.18 -8.29
CA LEU A 69 -7.80 -19.57 -8.78
C LEU A 69 -8.35 -20.59 -7.78
N ASN A 70 -8.55 -20.21 -6.52
CA ASN A 70 -9.01 -21.09 -5.44
C ASN A 70 -8.17 -22.38 -5.25
N ILE A 71 -6.87 -22.34 -5.61
CA ILE A 71 -5.94 -23.46 -5.47
C ILE A 71 -5.50 -23.59 -4.01
N ILE A 72 -5.18 -22.45 -3.37
CA ILE A 72 -4.79 -22.39 -1.95
C ILE A 72 -6.05 -22.13 -1.13
N LYS A 73 -6.35 -23.01 -0.18
CA LYS A 73 -7.49 -22.82 0.73
C LYS A 73 -7.15 -21.85 1.86
N PRO A 74 -8.11 -21.03 2.33
CA PRO A 74 -7.90 -20.19 3.51
C PRO A 74 -7.51 -21.04 4.73
N THR A 75 -6.59 -20.51 5.53
CA THR A 75 -6.13 -21.19 6.75
C THR A 75 -6.94 -20.81 7.98
N ASN A 76 -7.38 -19.55 8.05
CA ASN A 76 -8.08 -19.01 9.20
C ASN A 76 -9.20 -18.05 8.78
N TYR A 77 -10.13 -17.83 9.72
CA TYR A 77 -11.17 -16.80 9.62
C TYR A 77 -10.96 -15.78 10.73
N VAL A 78 -10.86 -14.52 10.39
CA VAL A 78 -10.63 -13.42 11.33
C VAL A 78 -11.84 -12.51 11.36
N VAL A 79 -12.35 -12.23 12.56
CA VAL A 79 -13.40 -11.23 12.73
C VAL A 79 -12.76 -9.85 12.73
N SER A 80 -13.07 -9.06 11.73
CA SER A 80 -12.52 -7.71 11.62
C SER A 80 -13.45 -6.71 12.32
N SER A 81 -12.94 -6.03 13.34
CA SER A 81 -13.65 -4.95 14.02
C SER A 81 -13.91 -3.74 13.09
N TRP A 82 -13.07 -3.57 12.06
CA TRP A 82 -13.19 -2.49 11.07
C TRP A 82 -14.32 -2.69 10.07
N SER A 83 -14.70 -3.93 9.81
CA SER A 83 -15.79 -4.28 8.89
C SER A 83 -17.13 -4.53 9.58
N GLY A 84 -17.34 -3.96 10.76
CA GLY A 84 -18.60 -4.15 11.50
C GLY A 84 -18.80 -5.57 12.00
N GLY A 85 -17.72 -6.32 12.29
CA GLY A 85 -17.77 -7.69 12.77
C GLY A 85 -17.87 -8.74 11.67
N GLN A 86 -17.68 -8.38 10.41
CA GLN A 86 -17.68 -9.35 9.31
C GLN A 86 -16.48 -10.30 9.42
N VAL A 87 -16.75 -11.56 9.11
CA VAL A 87 -15.72 -12.60 9.03
C VAL A 87 -14.96 -12.45 7.72
N THR A 88 -13.65 -12.27 7.81
CA THR A 88 -12.75 -12.19 6.67
C THR A 88 -11.89 -13.45 6.59
N THR A 89 -11.66 -13.94 5.39
CA THR A 89 -10.76 -15.06 5.13
C THR A 89 -9.31 -14.61 5.22
N SER A 90 -8.46 -15.46 5.83
CA SER A 90 -7.04 -15.22 5.99
C SER A 90 -6.22 -16.39 5.46
N TYR A 91 -5.11 -16.07 4.79
CA TYR A 91 -4.11 -17.02 4.32
C TYR A 91 -2.83 -16.81 5.13
N TYR A 92 -2.58 -17.70 6.08
CA TYR A 92 -1.41 -17.70 6.97
C TYR A 92 -1.17 -16.37 7.72
N ASN A 93 -2.20 -15.55 7.92
CA ASN A 93 -2.12 -14.17 8.46
C ASN A 93 -1.20 -13.23 7.65
N LEU A 94 -0.87 -13.60 6.41
CA LEU A 94 -0.04 -12.81 5.51
C LEU A 94 -0.85 -12.12 4.39
N TYR A 95 -2.08 -12.58 4.19
CA TYR A 95 -3.00 -12.02 3.20
C TYR A 95 -4.45 -12.18 3.69
N PHE A 96 -5.27 -11.15 3.46
CA PHE A 96 -6.66 -11.10 3.92
C PHE A 96 -7.60 -10.73 2.77
N GLU A 97 -8.74 -11.41 2.66
CA GLU A 97 -9.82 -11.09 1.73
C GLU A 97 -10.86 -10.20 2.40
N THR A 98 -10.59 -8.93 2.47
CA THR A 98 -11.43 -7.98 3.23
C THR A 98 -12.49 -7.29 2.40
N GLN A 99 -12.26 -7.14 1.09
CA GLN A 99 -13.12 -6.32 0.23
C GLN A 99 -13.32 -6.94 -1.15
N ASN A 100 -14.52 -6.73 -1.67
CA ASN A 100 -14.88 -7.05 -3.06
C ASN A 100 -15.13 -5.77 -3.85
N ALA A 101 -14.85 -5.81 -5.15
CA ALA A 101 -15.24 -4.78 -6.10
C ALA A 101 -16.12 -5.39 -7.20
N LEU A 102 -17.02 -4.58 -7.73
CA LEU A 102 -17.72 -4.91 -8.98
C LEU A 102 -16.93 -4.31 -10.14
N PHE A 103 -16.40 -5.15 -11.01
CA PHE A 103 -15.71 -4.72 -12.21
C PHE A 103 -16.44 -5.29 -13.44
N LEU A 104 -16.96 -4.42 -14.28
CA LEU A 104 -17.76 -4.82 -15.45
C LEU A 104 -18.91 -5.82 -15.14
N GLY A 105 -19.55 -5.67 -13.96
CA GLY A 105 -20.61 -6.57 -13.50
C GLY A 105 -20.14 -7.87 -12.83
N TYR A 106 -18.86 -8.16 -12.84
CA TYR A 106 -18.27 -9.33 -12.16
C TYR A 106 -17.76 -8.96 -10.77
N LYS A 107 -18.08 -9.79 -9.78
CA LYS A 107 -17.57 -9.65 -8.43
C LYS A 107 -16.11 -10.13 -8.40
N MET A 108 -15.19 -9.22 -8.10
CA MET A 108 -13.76 -9.50 -7.98
C MET A 108 -13.28 -9.22 -6.55
N ILE A 109 -12.49 -10.13 -6.00
CA ILE A 109 -11.84 -9.94 -4.72
C ILE A 109 -10.66 -8.98 -4.92
N ARG A 110 -10.63 -7.89 -4.13
CA ARG A 110 -9.57 -6.89 -4.18
C ARG A 110 -8.35 -7.38 -3.41
N ASN A 111 -7.18 -7.13 -3.96
CA ASN A 111 -5.94 -7.41 -3.25
C ASN A 111 -5.73 -6.36 -2.12
N SER A 112 -5.98 -6.72 -0.90
CA SER A 112 -5.74 -5.89 0.30
C SER A 112 -4.41 -6.20 1.00
N GLY A 113 -3.68 -7.22 0.54
CA GLY A 113 -2.42 -7.64 1.17
C GLY A 113 -2.62 -8.01 2.63
N ILE A 114 -1.78 -7.46 3.49
CA ILE A 114 -1.87 -7.61 4.96
C ILE A 114 -2.74 -6.55 5.64
N PHE A 115 -3.36 -5.66 4.87
CA PHE A 115 -4.14 -4.55 5.40
C PHE A 115 -5.63 -4.87 5.49
N ALA A 116 -6.32 -4.15 6.38
CA ALA A 116 -7.77 -4.25 6.52
C ALA A 116 -8.50 -3.74 5.26
N GLU A 117 -7.89 -2.86 4.48
CA GLU A 117 -8.52 -2.27 3.30
C GLU A 117 -7.55 -2.19 2.11
N ALA A 118 -8.05 -2.50 0.91
CA ALA A 118 -7.28 -2.40 -0.33
C ALA A 118 -6.76 -0.98 -0.64
N PRO A 119 -7.46 0.13 -0.33
CA PRO A 119 -6.90 1.48 -0.47
C PRO A 119 -5.67 1.74 0.38
N MET A 120 -5.59 1.22 1.61
CA MET A 120 -4.40 1.36 2.47
C MET A 120 -3.19 0.66 1.85
N TRP A 121 -3.40 -0.57 1.36
CA TRP A 121 -2.37 -1.31 0.65
C TRP A 121 -1.91 -0.59 -0.60
N SER A 122 -2.85 -0.11 -1.41
CA SER A 122 -2.60 0.67 -2.61
C SER A 122 -1.78 1.95 -2.35
N LEU A 123 -2.07 2.66 -1.25
CA LEU A 123 -1.32 3.85 -0.85
C LEU A 123 0.14 3.51 -0.54
N LEU A 124 0.38 2.46 0.25
CA LEU A 124 1.74 2.01 0.59
C LEU A 124 2.55 1.61 -0.65
N LEU A 125 1.93 0.86 -1.56
CA LEU A 125 2.52 0.48 -2.85
C LEU A 125 2.85 1.72 -3.70
N SER A 126 1.96 2.71 -3.72
CA SER A 126 2.14 3.95 -4.46
C SER A 126 3.31 4.78 -3.91
N VAL A 127 3.44 4.86 -2.59
CA VAL A 127 4.59 5.52 -1.94
C VAL A 127 5.89 4.80 -2.28
N ALA A 128 5.92 3.47 -2.23
CA ALA A 128 7.08 2.69 -2.62
C ALA A 128 7.44 2.89 -4.10
N LEU A 129 6.44 2.98 -4.98
CA LEU A 129 6.62 3.24 -6.40
C LEU A 129 7.21 4.63 -6.65
N ILE A 130 6.71 5.67 -5.94
CA ILE A 130 7.25 7.04 -6.00
C ILE A 130 8.72 7.05 -5.55
N PHE A 131 9.05 6.41 -4.43
CA PHE A 131 10.43 6.35 -3.95
C PHE A 131 11.34 5.62 -4.95
N GLN A 132 10.88 4.53 -5.53
CA GLN A 132 11.62 3.78 -6.52
C GLN A 132 11.92 4.59 -7.78
N GLU A 133 10.95 5.36 -8.28
CA GLU A 133 11.11 6.08 -9.55
C GLU A 133 11.80 7.45 -9.41
N LEU A 134 11.57 8.16 -8.30
CA LEU A 134 12.05 9.54 -8.15
C LEU A 134 13.32 9.66 -7.30
N LEU A 135 13.54 8.76 -6.34
CA LEU A 135 14.60 8.91 -5.33
C LEU A 135 15.65 7.80 -5.37
N LEU A 136 15.33 6.64 -5.93
CA LEU A 136 16.23 5.49 -6.01
C LEU A 136 16.67 5.22 -7.45
N LYS A 137 17.60 4.29 -7.62
CA LYS A 137 18.02 3.84 -8.95
C LYS A 137 16.85 3.12 -9.63
N HIS A 138 16.44 3.63 -10.78
CA HIS A 138 15.36 3.07 -11.58
C HIS A 138 15.57 1.57 -11.87
N SER A 139 14.51 0.79 -11.69
CA SER A 139 14.45 -0.63 -12.01
C SER A 139 13.10 -0.98 -12.62
N THR A 140 13.09 -1.29 -13.91
CA THR A 140 11.87 -1.65 -14.66
C THR A 140 11.14 -2.85 -14.03
N ARG A 141 11.87 -3.84 -13.51
CA ARG A 141 11.27 -5.03 -12.86
C ARG A 141 10.47 -4.65 -11.61
N ILE A 142 11.06 -3.80 -10.75
CA ILE A 142 10.41 -3.32 -9.53
C ILE A 142 9.19 -2.48 -9.89
N PHE A 143 9.33 -1.57 -10.86
CA PHE A 143 8.24 -0.75 -11.35
C PHE A 143 7.06 -1.59 -11.83
N VAL A 144 7.28 -2.57 -12.70
CA VAL A 144 6.23 -3.43 -13.25
C VAL A 144 5.54 -4.24 -12.14
N LEU A 145 6.31 -4.79 -11.19
CA LEU A 145 5.75 -5.57 -10.09
C LEU A 145 4.84 -4.73 -9.19
N LEU A 146 5.31 -3.53 -8.78
CA LEU A 146 4.50 -2.62 -7.96
C LEU A 146 3.25 -2.15 -8.70
N MET A 147 3.38 -1.79 -9.99
CA MET A 147 2.24 -1.41 -10.85
C MET A 147 1.21 -2.54 -10.94
N LEU A 148 1.64 -3.77 -11.22
CA LEU A 148 0.77 -4.94 -11.24
C LEU A 148 0.03 -5.12 -9.92
N THR A 149 0.75 -5.01 -8.80
CA THR A 149 0.14 -5.13 -7.48
C THR A 149 -0.90 -4.02 -7.22
N ILE A 150 -0.60 -2.77 -7.60
CA ILE A 150 -1.55 -1.65 -7.49
C ILE A 150 -2.82 -1.93 -8.30
N LEU A 151 -2.69 -2.45 -9.52
CA LEU A 151 -3.85 -2.79 -10.36
C LEU A 151 -4.75 -3.83 -9.69
N THR A 152 -4.19 -4.84 -9.03
CA THR A 152 -4.98 -5.87 -8.34
C THR A 152 -5.72 -5.34 -7.11
N THR A 153 -5.31 -4.20 -6.54
CA THR A 153 -6.05 -3.57 -5.43
C THR A 153 -7.38 -2.98 -5.85
N ALA A 154 -7.60 -2.70 -7.15
CA ALA A 154 -8.76 -2.00 -7.69
C ALA A 154 -9.10 -0.71 -6.91
N SER A 155 -8.05 0.06 -6.54
CA SER A 155 -8.16 1.30 -5.77
C SER A 155 -8.06 2.52 -6.70
N THR A 156 -9.03 3.42 -6.63
CA THR A 156 -9.03 4.67 -7.41
C THR A 156 -7.81 5.54 -7.12
N THR A 157 -7.41 5.63 -5.84
CA THR A 157 -6.20 6.36 -5.42
C THR A 157 -4.95 5.76 -6.05
N GLY A 158 -4.83 4.43 -6.05
CA GLY A 158 -3.70 3.74 -6.67
C GLY A 158 -3.66 3.95 -8.17
N PHE A 159 -4.78 3.82 -8.85
CA PHE A 159 -4.85 4.07 -10.29
C PHE A 159 -4.47 5.50 -10.67
N PHE A 160 -4.92 6.48 -9.88
CA PHE A 160 -4.58 7.87 -10.11
C PHE A 160 -3.06 8.12 -9.99
N ILE A 161 -2.43 7.67 -8.90
CA ILE A 161 -0.98 7.84 -8.68
C ILE A 161 -0.18 7.06 -9.73
N ALA A 162 -0.56 5.83 -10.02
CA ALA A 162 0.07 5.01 -11.06
C ALA A 162 -0.01 5.68 -12.44
N GLY A 163 -1.17 6.25 -12.79
CA GLY A 163 -1.37 7.00 -14.02
C GLY A 163 -0.46 8.24 -14.12
N LEU A 164 -0.37 9.03 -13.05
CA LEU A 164 0.52 10.19 -13.01
C LEU A 164 2.00 9.80 -13.19
N LEU A 165 2.44 8.71 -12.56
CA LEU A 165 3.82 8.22 -12.71
C LEU A 165 4.10 7.68 -14.11
N LEU A 166 3.14 7.04 -14.76
CA LEU A 166 3.27 6.62 -16.16
C LEU A 166 3.43 7.83 -17.09
N ILE A 167 2.59 8.86 -16.91
CA ILE A 167 2.69 10.11 -17.69
C ILE A 167 4.06 10.76 -17.46
N TYR A 168 4.49 10.89 -16.22
CA TYR A 168 5.81 11.41 -15.87
C TYR A 168 6.94 10.65 -16.59
N LYS A 169 6.88 9.33 -16.58
CA LYS A 169 7.87 8.46 -17.22
C LYS A 169 7.93 8.65 -18.74
N VAL A 170 6.77 8.73 -19.39
CA VAL A 170 6.68 8.97 -20.85
C VAL A 170 7.26 10.33 -21.23
N ILE A 171 6.97 11.37 -20.44
CA ILE A 171 7.51 12.72 -20.69
C ILE A 171 9.03 12.74 -20.53
N ASN A 172 9.56 12.10 -19.49
CA ASN A 172 11.01 12.09 -19.26
C ASN A 172 11.77 11.23 -20.27
N GLN A 173 11.20 10.13 -20.74
CA GLN A 173 11.83 9.35 -21.82
C GLN A 173 11.93 10.14 -23.13
N LYS A 174 10.92 10.92 -23.49
CA LYS A 174 10.98 11.78 -24.67
C LYS A 174 12.06 12.85 -24.58
N ARG A 175 12.31 13.39 -23.37
CA ARG A 175 13.39 14.38 -23.17
C ARG A 175 14.79 13.78 -23.33
N SER A 176 15.01 12.53 -22.88
CA SER A 176 16.32 11.86 -23.02
C SER A 176 16.62 11.38 -24.45
N CYS A 177 15.64 11.34 -25.35
CA CYS A 177 15.85 11.05 -26.78
C CYS A 177 16.08 12.30 -27.64
N LEU A 178 15.92 13.50 -27.06
CA LEU A 178 16.09 14.79 -27.78
C LEU A 178 17.46 15.47 -27.53
N PHE A 179 18.29 14.86 -26.68
CA PHE A 179 19.68 15.26 -26.41
C PHE A 179 20.64 14.09 -26.68
#